data_4460b663917df48df9415d29749e132a
#
_entry.id   4460b663917df48df9415d29749e132a
#
_cell.length_a   1.000
_cell.length_b   1.000
_cell.length_c   1.000
_cell.angle_alpha   90.00
_cell.angle_beta   90.00
_cell.angle_gamma   90.00
#
_symmetry.space_group_name_H-M   'P 1'
#
loop_
_entity.id
_entity.type
_entity.pdbx_description
1 polymer ?
#
loop_
_entity_poly.entity_id
_entity_poly.type
_entity_poly.pdbx_seq_one_letter_code
_entity_poly.pdbx_strand_id
1 'polypeptide(L)'
;FNMYTFNKMWSVVTPEEAKAKIDEQRKEITGEPQNLEEQAISLVGRDIYEKLVKGYTEKQWGRDCKELPAFIIKRLPVRLTFDNNYFNALYQGIPIGGYTRMVEHMLDGTEVRLGVDYLEHKAELEALAEKVIYTGPIDAYFNYALGYLEYRSVRFENEILDKPNFQGNAAVNYTDR
;
A
#
# COMPACT_ATOMS: atom_id res chain seq x y z
N PHE A 1 2.01 2.02 -12.55
CA PHE A 1 1.90 2.86 -13.76
C PHE A 1 2.14 1.98 -14.99
N ASN A 2 1.46 2.25 -16.10
CA ASN A 2 1.51 1.43 -17.31
C ASN A 2 1.54 2.29 -18.57
N MET A 3 1.55 1.67 -19.76
CA MET A 3 1.61 2.40 -21.03
C MET A 3 0.43 3.35 -21.26
N TYR A 4 -0.77 3.10 -20.71
CA TYR A 4 -1.86 4.07 -20.77
C TYR A 4 -1.53 5.35 -20.00
N THR A 5 -0.87 5.22 -18.84
CA THR A 5 -0.38 6.36 -18.05
C THR A 5 0.64 7.17 -18.84
N PHE A 6 1.64 6.50 -19.40
CA PHE A 6 2.74 7.16 -20.12
C PHE A 6 2.27 7.80 -21.44
N ASN A 7 1.39 7.13 -22.18
CA ASN A 7 0.75 7.69 -23.36
C ASN A 7 -0.03 8.97 -23.01
N LYS A 8 -0.84 8.91 -21.93
CA LYS A 8 -1.65 10.06 -21.51
C LYS A 8 -0.78 11.26 -21.06
N MET A 9 0.36 10.99 -20.40
CA MET A 9 1.25 12.04 -19.88
C MET A 9 2.19 12.61 -20.93
N TRP A 10 2.75 11.75 -21.78
CA TRP A 10 3.88 12.12 -22.67
C TRP A 10 3.59 11.88 -24.16
N SER A 11 2.41 11.38 -24.51
CA SER A 11 2.02 11.00 -25.88
C SER A 11 2.93 9.93 -26.50
N VAL A 12 3.66 9.17 -25.67
CA VAL A 12 4.49 8.06 -26.12
C VAL A 12 3.63 6.86 -26.49
N VAL A 13 4.03 6.11 -27.49
CA VAL A 13 3.27 4.94 -28.00
C VAL A 13 4.01 3.63 -27.86
N THR A 14 5.33 3.66 -27.69
CA THR A 14 6.16 2.46 -27.54
C THR A 14 6.75 2.34 -26.13
N PRO A 15 7.03 1.10 -25.67
CA PRO A 15 7.74 0.84 -24.42
C PRO A 15 9.12 1.55 -24.36
N GLU A 16 9.82 1.58 -25.48
CA GLU A 16 11.15 2.19 -25.60
C GLU A 16 11.10 3.71 -25.37
N GLU A 17 10.11 4.39 -25.94
CA GLU A 17 9.89 5.83 -25.72
C GLU A 17 9.56 6.13 -24.26
N ALA A 18 8.66 5.34 -23.65
CA ALA A 18 8.31 5.50 -22.25
C ALA A 18 9.51 5.26 -21.34
N LYS A 19 10.28 4.21 -21.60
CA LYS A 19 11.50 3.91 -20.86
C LYS A 19 12.53 5.03 -20.98
N ALA A 20 12.76 5.56 -22.19
CA ALA A 20 13.70 6.65 -22.41
C ALA A 20 13.32 7.91 -21.62
N LYS A 21 12.03 8.26 -21.55
CA LYS A 21 11.52 9.38 -20.75
C LYS A 21 11.77 9.18 -19.26
N ILE A 22 11.49 7.99 -18.74
CA ILE A 22 11.74 7.65 -17.33
C ILE A 22 13.25 7.72 -17.05
N ASP A 23 14.08 7.08 -17.87
CA ASP A 23 15.53 7.02 -17.67
C ASP A 23 16.21 8.37 -17.78
N GLU A 24 15.68 9.30 -18.60
CA GLU A 24 16.14 10.68 -18.68
C GLU A 24 15.93 11.40 -17.34
N GLN A 25 14.73 11.33 -16.80
CA GLN A 25 14.35 12.06 -15.60
C GLN A 25 14.96 11.47 -14.32
N ARG A 26 15.16 10.16 -14.28
CA ARG A 26 15.81 9.48 -13.15
C ARG A 26 17.25 9.93 -12.92
N LYS A 27 17.95 10.45 -13.94
CA LYS A 27 19.31 10.99 -13.84
C LYS A 27 19.41 12.22 -12.93
N GLU A 28 18.29 12.81 -12.58
CA GLU A 28 18.25 13.92 -11.63
C GLU A 28 18.76 13.50 -10.25
N ILE A 29 18.52 12.24 -9.87
CA ILE A 29 18.97 11.71 -8.59
C ILE A 29 20.32 11.03 -8.79
N THR A 30 21.34 11.58 -8.15
CA THR A 30 22.70 11.03 -8.14
C THR A 30 23.03 10.46 -6.76
N GLY A 31 23.45 9.21 -6.71
CA GLY A 31 23.76 8.52 -5.46
C GLY A 31 22.54 7.83 -4.81
N GLU A 32 22.65 7.55 -3.52
CA GLU A 32 21.61 6.88 -2.77
C GLU A 32 20.52 7.88 -2.34
N PRO A 33 19.22 7.63 -2.64
CA PRO A 33 18.12 8.50 -2.26
C PRO A 33 18.02 8.69 -0.73
N GLN A 34 17.92 9.92 -0.26
CA GLN A 34 17.91 10.27 1.16
C GLN A 34 16.49 10.35 1.76
N ASN A 35 15.49 10.56 0.91
CA ASN A 35 14.10 10.74 1.31
C ASN A 35 13.15 10.12 0.28
N LEU A 36 11.85 10.16 0.58
CA LEU A 36 10.82 9.57 -0.28
C LEU A 36 10.73 10.25 -1.65
N GLU A 37 10.88 11.58 -1.73
CA GLU A 37 10.89 12.30 -3.01
C GLU A 37 12.00 11.78 -3.93
N GLU A 38 13.23 11.76 -3.44
CA GLU A 38 14.39 11.29 -4.21
C GLU A 38 14.24 9.81 -4.61
N GLN A 39 13.74 8.99 -3.68
CA GLN A 39 13.47 7.59 -3.97
C GLN A 39 12.42 7.42 -5.08
N ALA A 40 11.32 8.15 -5.03
CA ALA A 40 10.29 8.09 -6.05
C ALA A 40 10.81 8.55 -7.42
N ILE A 41 11.52 9.69 -7.48
CA ILE A 41 12.11 10.22 -8.73
C ILE A 41 13.11 9.22 -9.31
N SER A 42 13.94 8.58 -8.47
CA SER A 42 14.90 7.56 -8.91
C SER A 42 14.23 6.32 -9.52
N LEU A 43 12.97 6.05 -9.16
CA LEU A 43 12.21 4.90 -9.65
C LEU A 43 11.40 5.21 -10.92
N VAL A 44 10.71 6.35 -10.96
CA VAL A 44 9.70 6.65 -11.99
C VAL A 44 9.91 7.97 -12.73
N GLY A 45 10.86 8.79 -12.31
CA GLY A 45 11.09 10.12 -12.85
C GLY A 45 10.22 11.20 -12.22
N ARG A 46 10.59 12.47 -12.45
CA ARG A 46 9.98 13.64 -11.81
C ARG A 46 8.51 13.82 -12.19
N ASP A 47 8.16 13.71 -13.45
CA ASP A 47 6.79 13.97 -13.91
C ASP A 47 5.77 13.02 -13.25
N ILE A 48 6.11 11.73 -13.14
CA ILE A 48 5.25 10.75 -12.50
C ILE A 48 5.20 11.02 -10.99
N TYR A 49 6.33 11.33 -10.38
CA TYR A 49 6.37 11.70 -8.97
C TYR A 49 5.46 12.89 -8.67
N GLU A 50 5.64 14.01 -9.36
CA GLU A 50 4.88 15.25 -9.12
C GLU A 50 3.38 15.05 -9.33
N LYS A 51 3.00 14.33 -10.39
CA LYS A 51 1.59 14.22 -10.79
C LYS A 51 0.83 13.11 -10.06
N LEU A 52 1.47 11.99 -9.76
CA LEU A 52 0.76 10.79 -9.32
C LEU A 52 1.18 10.26 -7.95
N VAL A 53 2.32 10.70 -7.41
CA VAL A 53 2.85 10.18 -6.14
C VAL A 53 2.81 11.22 -5.04
N LYS A 54 3.33 12.42 -5.31
CA LYS A 54 3.54 13.47 -4.31
C LYS A 54 2.27 13.82 -3.55
N GLY A 55 1.26 14.35 -4.23
CA GLY A 55 0.03 14.83 -3.58
C GLY A 55 -0.72 13.71 -2.84
N TYR A 56 -0.75 12.51 -3.41
CA TYR A 56 -1.32 11.34 -2.74
C TYR A 56 -0.58 11.00 -1.44
N THR A 57 0.75 10.96 -1.49
CA THR A 57 1.58 10.60 -0.35
C THR A 57 1.52 11.66 0.75
N GLU A 58 1.68 12.94 0.39
CA GLU A 58 1.61 14.06 1.35
C GLU A 58 0.25 14.13 2.05
N LYS A 59 -0.83 13.88 1.31
CA LYS A 59 -2.19 13.81 1.86
C LYS A 59 -2.35 12.67 2.89
N GLN A 60 -1.81 11.50 2.59
CA GLN A 60 -1.88 10.35 3.49
C GLN A 60 -1.03 10.53 4.75
N TRP A 61 0.17 11.08 4.59
CA TRP A 61 1.11 11.20 5.70
C TRP A 61 1.00 12.53 6.47
N GLY A 62 0.34 13.53 5.88
CA GLY A 62 0.25 14.88 6.47
C GLY A 62 1.63 15.57 6.58
N ARG A 63 2.61 15.17 5.75
CA ARG A 63 4.00 15.63 5.75
C ARG A 63 4.53 15.72 4.34
N ASP A 64 5.51 16.62 4.13
CA ASP A 64 6.23 16.73 2.85
C ASP A 64 7.01 15.44 2.56
N CYS A 65 7.03 15.03 1.28
CA CYS A 65 7.75 13.83 0.85
C CYS A 65 9.26 13.89 1.15
N LYS A 66 9.85 15.08 1.26
CA LYS A 66 11.26 15.27 1.65
C LYS A 66 11.54 14.93 3.11
N GLU A 67 10.52 14.98 3.96
CA GLU A 67 10.62 14.63 5.37
C GLU A 67 10.35 13.15 5.65
N LEU A 68 9.89 12.41 4.64
CA LEU A 68 9.57 11.02 4.76
C LEU A 68 10.75 10.13 4.36
N PRO A 69 11.01 9.02 5.09
CA PRO A 69 12.09 8.12 4.77
C PRO A 69 11.93 7.45 3.38
N ALA A 70 13.04 7.27 2.67
CA ALA A 70 13.07 6.65 1.35
C ALA A 70 12.47 5.23 1.33
N PHE A 71 12.60 4.46 2.41
CA PHE A 71 12.13 3.08 2.47
C PHE A 71 10.60 2.92 2.39
N ILE A 72 9.82 3.98 2.62
CA ILE A 72 8.36 3.96 2.50
C ILE A 72 7.95 3.59 1.07
N ILE A 73 8.70 4.07 0.07
CA ILE A 73 8.52 3.71 -1.33
C ILE A 73 9.74 2.91 -1.82
N LYS A 74 9.80 1.63 -1.49
CA LYS A 74 10.88 0.77 -1.97
C LYS A 74 10.79 0.47 -3.47
N ARG A 75 9.59 0.46 -4.02
CA ARG A 75 9.32 0.17 -5.43
C ARG A 75 8.00 0.79 -5.86
N LEU A 76 7.98 1.32 -7.05
CA LEU A 76 6.78 1.72 -7.76
C LEU A 76 6.67 0.83 -9.01
N PRO A 77 5.59 0.06 -9.17
CA PRO A 77 5.47 -0.84 -10.30
C PRO A 77 5.32 -0.04 -11.61
N VAL A 78 6.29 -0.20 -12.48
CA VAL A 78 6.29 0.31 -13.85
C VAL A 78 6.09 -0.85 -14.80
N ARG A 79 5.03 -0.80 -15.61
CA ARG A 79 4.70 -1.80 -16.61
C ARG A 79 4.71 -1.18 -17.99
N LEU A 80 5.57 -1.67 -18.84
CA LEU A 80 5.69 -1.21 -20.23
C LEU A 80 4.71 -1.98 -21.15
N THR A 81 3.49 -2.15 -20.66
CA THR A 81 2.38 -2.84 -21.35
C THR A 81 1.09 -2.07 -21.21
N PHE A 82 0.16 -2.21 -22.13
CA PHE A 82 -1.20 -1.68 -22.07
C PHE A 82 -2.10 -2.64 -21.26
N ASP A 83 -1.80 -2.76 -19.96
CA ASP A 83 -2.55 -3.61 -19.03
C ASP A 83 -2.89 -2.83 -17.76
N ASN A 84 -4.18 -2.74 -17.45
CA ASN A 84 -4.71 -2.04 -16.28
C ASN A 84 -4.89 -2.93 -15.05
N ASN A 85 -4.59 -4.22 -15.14
CA ASN A 85 -4.64 -5.09 -13.97
C ASN A 85 -3.59 -4.64 -12.95
N TYR A 86 -4.02 -4.43 -11.71
CA TYR A 86 -3.11 -4.03 -10.64
C TYR A 86 -2.19 -5.19 -10.22
N PHE A 87 -2.75 -6.39 -10.12
CA PHE A 87 -2.02 -7.60 -9.76
C PHE A 87 -1.81 -8.52 -10.96
N ASN A 88 -0.74 -9.32 -10.91
CA ASN A 88 -0.47 -10.38 -11.88
C ASN A 88 -1.03 -11.74 -11.42
N ALA A 89 -1.88 -11.77 -10.41
CA ALA A 89 -2.48 -12.99 -9.90
C ALA A 89 -3.41 -13.61 -10.94
N LEU A 90 -3.27 -14.93 -11.17
CA LEU A 90 -4.08 -15.67 -12.12
C LEU A 90 -5.57 -15.67 -11.73
N TYR A 91 -5.85 -15.71 -10.42
CA TYR A 91 -7.19 -15.65 -9.86
C TYR A 91 -7.30 -14.47 -8.92
N GLN A 92 -8.36 -13.69 -9.06
CA GLN A 92 -8.65 -12.52 -8.23
C GLN A 92 -10.14 -12.49 -7.95
N GLY A 93 -10.51 -12.19 -6.71
CA GLY A 93 -11.91 -12.09 -6.33
C GLY A 93 -12.09 -11.72 -4.85
N ILE A 94 -13.34 -11.54 -4.49
CA ILE A 94 -13.78 -11.36 -3.12
C ILE A 94 -14.63 -12.58 -2.75
N PRO A 95 -14.43 -13.20 -1.57
CA PRO A 95 -15.21 -14.37 -1.18
C PRO A 95 -16.70 -14.08 -1.14
N ILE A 96 -17.51 -14.93 -1.77
CA ILE A 96 -18.97 -14.87 -1.64
C ILE A 96 -19.34 -15.22 -0.18
N GLY A 97 -20.09 -14.32 0.47
CA GLY A 97 -20.42 -14.44 1.90
C GLY A 97 -19.43 -13.79 2.85
N GLY A 98 -18.37 -13.13 2.30
CA GLY A 98 -17.42 -12.33 3.07
C GLY A 98 -16.22 -13.11 3.62
N TYR A 99 -15.26 -12.36 4.12
CA TYR A 99 -13.99 -12.91 4.62
C TYR A 99 -14.15 -13.70 5.91
N THR A 100 -15.08 -13.32 6.78
CA THR A 100 -15.33 -14.03 8.05
C THR A 100 -15.60 -15.50 7.80
N ARG A 101 -16.49 -15.79 6.86
CA ARG A 101 -16.84 -17.18 6.50
C ARG A 101 -15.67 -17.97 5.91
N MET A 102 -14.84 -17.31 5.13
CA MET A 102 -13.61 -17.91 4.61
C MET A 102 -12.65 -18.28 5.76
N VAL A 103 -12.45 -17.35 6.71
CA VAL A 103 -11.58 -17.59 7.87
C VAL A 103 -12.14 -18.69 8.77
N GLU A 104 -13.46 -18.71 9.01
CA GLU A 104 -14.12 -19.78 9.76
C GLU A 104 -13.83 -21.17 9.16
N HIS A 105 -13.94 -21.30 7.84
CA HIS A 105 -13.61 -22.57 7.16
C HIS A 105 -12.10 -22.91 7.25
N MET A 106 -11.21 -21.91 7.25
CA MET A 106 -9.77 -22.16 7.41
C MET A 106 -9.41 -22.62 8.83
N LEU A 107 -10.21 -22.25 9.81
CA LEU A 107 -10.03 -22.60 11.22
C LEU A 107 -10.83 -23.85 11.64
N ASP A 108 -11.51 -24.51 10.71
CA ASP A 108 -12.27 -25.71 11.01
C ASP A 108 -11.38 -26.77 11.67
N GLY A 109 -11.86 -27.34 12.80
CA GLY A 109 -11.08 -28.26 13.62
C GLY A 109 -10.02 -27.62 14.52
N THR A 110 -9.87 -26.29 14.53
CA THR A 110 -8.95 -25.55 15.41
C THR A 110 -9.72 -24.88 16.54
N GLU A 111 -9.21 -24.99 17.79
CA GLU A 111 -9.79 -24.25 18.90
C GLU A 111 -9.62 -22.75 18.72
N VAL A 112 -10.71 -21.99 18.76
CA VAL A 112 -10.73 -20.53 18.65
C VAL A 112 -11.34 -19.93 19.91
N ARG A 113 -10.61 -19.03 20.56
CA ARG A 113 -11.09 -18.25 21.72
C ARG A 113 -11.22 -16.79 21.33
N LEU A 114 -12.43 -16.27 21.33
CA LEU A 114 -12.72 -14.86 21.04
C LEU A 114 -12.81 -14.05 22.35
N GLY A 115 -12.52 -12.74 22.25
CA GLY A 115 -12.61 -11.83 23.40
C GLY A 115 -11.54 -12.07 24.46
N VAL A 116 -10.41 -12.69 24.10
CA VAL A 116 -9.27 -12.95 24.98
C VAL A 116 -8.13 -12.02 24.60
N ASP A 117 -7.71 -11.17 25.52
CA ASP A 117 -6.49 -10.36 25.34
C ASP A 117 -5.27 -11.23 25.70
N TYR A 118 -4.42 -11.48 24.72
CA TYR A 118 -3.23 -12.28 24.90
C TYR A 118 -2.27 -11.70 25.95
N LEU A 119 -2.11 -10.36 25.97
CA LEU A 119 -1.15 -9.72 26.89
C LEU A 119 -1.60 -9.81 28.35
N GLU A 120 -2.90 -9.83 28.61
CA GLU A 120 -3.46 -10.03 29.95
C GLU A 120 -3.35 -11.48 30.43
N HIS A 121 -3.38 -12.44 29.50
CA HIS A 121 -3.36 -13.89 29.77
C HIS A 121 -2.10 -14.60 29.29
N LYS A 122 -1.01 -13.85 29.07
CA LYS A 122 0.20 -14.32 28.41
C LYS A 122 0.76 -15.62 28.99
N ALA A 123 0.95 -15.69 30.30
CA ALA A 123 1.54 -16.86 30.95
C ALA A 123 0.68 -18.12 30.82
N GLU A 124 -0.67 -17.96 30.91
CA GLU A 124 -1.62 -19.05 30.74
C GLU A 124 -1.61 -19.58 29.30
N LEU A 125 -1.66 -18.66 28.33
CA LEU A 125 -1.75 -19.01 26.91
C LEU A 125 -0.42 -19.59 26.38
N GLU A 126 0.72 -19.08 26.83
CA GLU A 126 2.03 -19.64 26.49
C GLU A 126 2.24 -21.07 27.00
N ALA A 127 1.61 -21.43 28.11
CA ALA A 127 1.67 -22.79 28.65
C ALA A 127 0.91 -23.82 27.80
N LEU A 128 0.02 -23.38 26.91
CA LEU A 128 -0.77 -24.24 26.04
C LEU A 128 -0.08 -24.67 24.75
N ALA A 129 1.04 -24.04 24.39
CA ALA A 129 1.68 -24.28 23.10
C ALA A 129 3.22 -24.22 23.19
N GLU A 130 3.89 -25.04 22.39
CA GLU A 130 5.37 -25.01 22.29
C GLU A 130 5.87 -23.75 21.57
N LYS A 131 5.07 -23.17 20.69
CA LYS A 131 5.39 -21.97 19.92
C LYS A 131 4.19 -21.04 19.87
N VAL A 132 4.44 -19.77 20.07
CA VAL A 132 3.43 -18.70 19.98
C VAL A 132 3.76 -17.78 18.82
N ILE A 133 2.76 -17.48 18.01
CA ILE A 133 2.83 -16.48 16.94
C ILE A 133 1.92 -15.33 17.35
N TYR A 134 2.53 -14.21 17.77
CA TYR A 134 1.80 -13.01 18.15
C TYR A 134 1.69 -12.07 16.96
N THR A 135 0.48 -11.75 16.55
CA THR A 135 0.20 -10.84 15.41
C THR A 135 -0.38 -9.49 15.84
N GLY A 136 -0.45 -9.23 17.14
CA GLY A 136 -0.83 -7.93 17.69
C GLY A 136 0.26 -6.87 17.59
N PRO A 137 0.05 -5.66 18.14
CA PRO A 137 1.03 -4.58 18.11
C PRO A 137 2.34 -4.97 18.81
N ILE A 138 3.45 -4.88 18.10
CA ILE A 138 4.75 -5.30 18.62
C ILE A 138 5.25 -4.43 19.78
N ASP A 139 4.94 -3.15 19.77
CA ASP A 139 5.24 -2.22 20.86
C ASP A 139 4.51 -2.59 22.14
N ALA A 140 3.23 -2.98 22.04
CA ALA A 140 2.45 -3.51 23.17
C ALA A 140 3.03 -4.82 23.70
N TYR A 141 3.49 -5.72 22.84
CA TYR A 141 4.12 -6.98 23.27
C TYR A 141 5.34 -6.74 24.17
N PHE A 142 6.11 -5.69 23.91
CA PHE A 142 7.26 -5.27 24.71
C PHE A 142 6.91 -4.19 25.75
N ASN A 143 5.63 -4.04 26.09
CA ASN A 143 5.15 -3.07 27.08
C ASN A 143 5.64 -1.65 26.83
N TYR A 144 5.71 -1.27 25.53
CA TYR A 144 6.14 0.06 25.06
C TYR A 144 7.53 0.50 25.55
N ALA A 145 8.43 -0.47 25.83
CA ALA A 145 9.75 -0.21 26.39
C ALA A 145 10.63 0.73 25.52
N LEU A 146 10.38 0.78 24.22
CA LEU A 146 11.05 1.69 23.28
C LEU A 146 10.13 2.81 22.79
N GLY A 147 8.99 3.04 23.45
CA GLY A 147 7.98 4.00 23.04
C GLY A 147 6.92 3.39 22.12
N TYR A 148 5.98 4.25 21.70
CA TYR A 148 4.86 3.87 20.82
C TYR A 148 5.26 3.97 19.36
N LEU A 149 4.79 3.02 18.55
CA LEU A 149 4.84 3.15 17.09
C LEU A 149 3.81 4.18 16.62
N GLU A 150 4.19 5.01 15.67
CA GLU A 150 3.28 5.98 15.08
C GLU A 150 2.35 5.33 14.06
N TYR A 151 1.07 5.67 14.15
CA TYR A 151 0.02 5.26 13.22
C TYR A 151 -0.60 6.46 12.53
N ARG A 152 -1.28 6.21 11.44
CA ARG A 152 -2.15 7.19 10.77
C ARG A 152 -3.57 6.66 10.76
N SER A 153 -4.50 7.46 11.27
CA SER A 153 -5.92 7.13 11.25
C SER A 153 -6.51 7.37 9.87
N VAL A 154 -7.35 6.46 9.43
CA VAL A 154 -8.14 6.59 8.21
C VAL A 154 -9.57 6.90 8.60
N ARG A 155 -10.14 7.97 8.03
CA ARG A 155 -11.55 8.32 8.18
C ARG A 155 -12.31 7.84 6.96
N PHE A 156 -13.40 7.13 7.20
CA PHE A 156 -14.32 6.71 6.15
C PHE A 156 -15.57 7.57 6.20
N GLU A 157 -15.99 8.08 5.05
CA GLU A 157 -17.26 8.76 4.85
C GLU A 157 -18.08 7.93 3.88
N ASN A 158 -19.22 7.42 4.34
CA ASN A 158 -20.07 6.55 3.52
C ASN A 158 -21.22 7.36 2.95
N GLU A 159 -21.41 7.28 1.65
CA GLU A 159 -22.53 7.89 0.94
C GLU A 159 -23.19 6.85 0.04
N ILE A 160 -24.51 6.77 0.10
CA ILE A 160 -25.30 5.94 -0.79
C ILE A 160 -25.91 6.83 -1.88
N LEU A 161 -25.53 6.58 -3.11
CA LEU A 161 -26.02 7.31 -4.27
C LEU A 161 -27.07 6.49 -5.00
N ASP A 162 -28.11 7.15 -5.49
CA ASP A 162 -29.13 6.53 -6.36
C ASP A 162 -28.59 6.39 -7.80
N LYS A 163 -27.49 5.62 -7.90
CA LYS A 163 -26.81 5.33 -9.17
C LYS A 163 -26.24 3.93 -9.13
N PRO A 164 -26.43 3.10 -10.16
CA PRO A 164 -25.89 1.73 -10.19
C PRO A 164 -24.37 1.70 -10.30
N ASN A 165 -23.78 2.73 -10.89
CA ASN A 165 -22.33 2.88 -11.03
C ASN A 165 -21.96 4.36 -11.09
N PHE A 166 -21.25 4.86 -10.08
CA PHE A 166 -20.87 6.27 -10.00
C PHE A 166 -19.56 6.58 -10.75
N GLN A 167 -18.52 5.79 -10.51
CA GLN A 167 -17.18 6.11 -10.99
C GLN A 167 -16.60 5.10 -12.00
N GLY A 168 -17.30 4.01 -12.29
CA GLY A 168 -16.87 3.01 -13.27
C GLY A 168 -15.81 2.02 -12.79
N ASN A 169 -15.21 2.26 -11.62
CA ASN A 169 -14.18 1.42 -11.00
C ASN A 169 -14.48 1.19 -9.52
N ALA A 170 -14.00 0.07 -8.98
CA ALA A 170 -14.16 -0.25 -7.56
C ALA A 170 -13.43 0.74 -6.64
N ALA A 171 -12.26 1.24 -7.08
CA ALA A 171 -11.49 2.22 -6.34
C ALA A 171 -10.90 3.28 -7.29
N VAL A 172 -10.90 4.53 -6.83
CA VAL A 172 -10.24 5.67 -7.51
C VAL A 172 -9.43 6.44 -6.46
N ASN A 173 -8.14 6.61 -6.71
CA ASN A 173 -7.26 7.42 -5.88
C ASN A 173 -7.08 8.81 -6.52
N TYR A 174 -7.48 9.85 -5.79
CA TYR A 174 -7.23 11.23 -6.20
C TYR A 174 -5.84 11.64 -5.72
N THR A 175 -5.00 12.10 -6.63
CA THR A 175 -3.58 12.43 -6.39
C THR A 175 -3.34 13.91 -6.13
N ASP A 176 -4.30 14.75 -6.36
CA ASP A 176 -4.31 16.18 -6.02
C ASP A 176 -4.60 16.39 -4.52
N ARG A 177 -4.25 17.58 -4.03
CA ARG A 177 -4.42 18.00 -2.62
C ARG A 177 -5.86 18.38 -2.32
#